data_efa8e7bf75984f63259637e1bd99f552
#
_entry.id   efa8e7bf75984f63259637e1bd99f552
#
_cell.length_a   1.000
_cell.length_b   1.000
_cell.length_c   1.000
_cell.angle_alpha   90.00
_cell.angle_beta   90.00
_cell.angle_gamma   90.00
#
_symmetry.space_group_name_H-M   'P 1'
#
loop_
_entity.id
_entity.type
_entity.pdbx_description
1 polymer ?
#
loop_
_entity_poly.entity_id
_entity_poly.type
_entity_poly.pdbx_seq_one_letter_code
_entity_poly.pdbx_strand_id
1 'polypeptide(L)'
;MDAALVLARYDAEIRADPPAEVGVERVWADGVLRTTGAYNFIGWWTFGSDETTAAVTREAAFFREKGVQWKVFDHDGPPNLTAALLAAGFAEDGPETFLALDMDALSPAFEAPPGIEVRQVTDRAGAADLVAVSEAAFGRNEPWRLEQLIGRLADPTQALFVAYDGGVPVSSGRLELAPGKAFAGLYGGGTRPDYQGRGVYRALVAARAAEARRRGHRYLTVDARETSRPILQRIGFEPLTTIRDWTLAPA
;
A
#
# COMPACT_ATOMS: atom_id res chain seq x y z
N MET A 1 14.69 -15.61 -1.08
CA MET A 1 13.23 -15.85 -1.28
C MET A 1 13.00 -16.24 -2.73
N ASP A 2 12.08 -17.16 -3.06
CA ASP A 2 11.68 -17.40 -4.46
C ASP A 2 10.64 -16.34 -4.87
N ALA A 3 11.07 -15.36 -5.65
CA ALA A 3 10.27 -14.22 -6.02
C ALA A 3 9.01 -14.59 -6.83
N ALA A 4 9.12 -15.58 -7.73
CA ALA A 4 8.00 -16.00 -8.58
C ALA A 4 6.91 -16.72 -7.75
N LEU A 5 7.30 -17.58 -6.83
CA LEU A 5 6.35 -18.25 -5.93
C LEU A 5 5.66 -17.26 -4.98
N VAL A 6 6.41 -16.30 -4.44
CA VAL A 6 5.82 -15.27 -3.55
C VAL A 6 4.87 -14.37 -4.30
N LEU A 7 5.21 -13.96 -5.53
CA LEU A 7 4.35 -13.14 -6.38
C LEU A 7 3.06 -13.87 -6.75
N ALA A 8 3.14 -15.12 -7.22
CA ALA A 8 1.96 -15.93 -7.53
C ALA A 8 1.04 -16.13 -6.29
N ARG A 9 1.64 -16.30 -5.11
CA ARG A 9 0.90 -16.39 -3.86
C ARG A 9 0.22 -15.07 -3.49
N TYR A 10 0.90 -13.93 -3.70
CA TYR A 10 0.33 -12.59 -3.49
C TYR A 10 -0.87 -12.35 -4.41
N ASP A 11 -0.76 -12.71 -5.68
CA ASP A 11 -1.87 -12.62 -6.63
C ASP A 11 -3.09 -13.41 -6.16
N ALA A 12 -2.88 -14.65 -5.74
CA ALA A 12 -3.97 -15.51 -5.30
C ALA A 12 -4.61 -15.07 -3.96
N GLU A 13 -3.77 -14.66 -2.98
CA GLU A 13 -4.26 -14.36 -1.64
C GLU A 13 -4.74 -12.90 -1.48
N ILE A 14 -4.14 -11.94 -2.19
CA ILE A 14 -4.39 -10.52 -1.95
C ILE A 14 -5.10 -9.86 -3.13
N ARG A 15 -4.68 -10.14 -4.38
CA ARG A 15 -5.26 -9.45 -5.54
C ARG A 15 -6.56 -10.10 -6.01
N ALA A 16 -6.58 -11.43 -6.14
CA ALA A 16 -7.77 -12.17 -6.59
C ALA A 16 -8.82 -12.36 -5.46
N ASP A 17 -8.37 -12.43 -4.21
CA ASP A 17 -9.21 -12.62 -3.02
C ASP A 17 -8.82 -11.62 -1.91
N PRO A 18 -9.03 -10.32 -2.13
CA PRO A 18 -8.64 -9.30 -1.16
C PRO A 18 -9.44 -9.41 0.13
N PRO A 19 -8.81 -9.13 1.31
CA PRO A 19 -9.47 -9.21 2.60
C PRO A 19 -10.62 -8.19 2.69
N ALA A 20 -11.64 -8.53 3.50
CA ALA A 20 -12.71 -7.58 3.80
C ALA A 20 -12.14 -6.34 4.49
N GLU A 21 -12.66 -5.17 4.14
CA GLU A 21 -12.23 -3.86 4.66
C GLU A 21 -13.45 -3.00 4.98
N VAL A 22 -13.40 -2.25 6.08
CA VAL A 22 -14.51 -1.39 6.52
C VAL A 22 -14.77 -0.27 5.51
N GLY A 23 -16.03 -0.13 5.09
CA GLY A 23 -16.45 0.88 4.13
C GLY A 23 -16.07 0.60 2.67
N VAL A 24 -15.64 -0.63 2.38
CA VAL A 24 -15.27 -1.08 1.04
C VAL A 24 -16.19 -2.20 0.60
N GLU A 25 -16.71 -2.08 -0.62
CA GLU A 25 -17.47 -3.10 -1.31
C GLU A 25 -16.69 -3.66 -2.48
N ARG A 26 -16.73 -4.98 -2.67
CA ARG A 26 -16.07 -5.67 -3.79
C ARG A 26 -17.07 -6.51 -4.55
N VAL A 27 -17.11 -6.28 -5.85
CA VAL A 27 -18.07 -6.95 -6.75
C VAL A 27 -17.35 -7.44 -8.01
N TRP A 28 -17.50 -8.70 -8.31
CA TRP A 28 -17.16 -9.24 -9.63
C TRP A 28 -18.20 -8.79 -10.67
N ALA A 29 -17.74 -8.10 -11.70
CA ALA A 29 -18.56 -7.66 -12.80
C ALA A 29 -17.82 -7.87 -14.14
N ASP A 30 -18.36 -8.73 -14.98
CA ASP A 30 -17.84 -8.99 -16.35
C ASP A 30 -16.32 -9.22 -16.40
N GLY A 31 -15.81 -10.06 -15.53
CA GLY A 31 -14.40 -10.42 -15.48
C GLY A 31 -13.48 -9.40 -14.79
N VAL A 32 -14.05 -8.40 -14.10
CA VAL A 32 -13.29 -7.39 -13.33
C VAL A 32 -13.73 -7.42 -11.87
N LEU A 33 -12.77 -7.44 -10.95
CA LEU A 33 -13.03 -7.26 -9.53
C LEU A 33 -13.02 -5.76 -9.21
N ARG A 34 -14.21 -5.16 -9.13
CA ARG A 34 -14.42 -3.76 -8.75
C ARG A 34 -14.36 -3.59 -7.25
N THR A 35 -13.60 -2.61 -6.80
CA THR A 35 -13.60 -2.13 -5.42
C THR A 35 -14.20 -0.73 -5.40
N THR A 36 -15.19 -0.49 -4.53
CA THR A 36 -15.90 0.79 -4.39
C THR A 36 -16.13 1.13 -2.92
N GLY A 37 -16.55 2.37 -2.63
CA GLY A 37 -16.84 2.83 -1.28
C GLY A 37 -15.81 3.85 -0.78
N ALA A 38 -15.01 3.48 0.21
CA ALA A 38 -13.99 4.37 0.76
C ALA A 38 -12.95 4.82 -0.28
N TYR A 39 -12.76 4.05 -1.33
CA TYR A 39 -11.97 4.35 -2.53
C TYR A 39 -12.47 3.51 -3.71
N ASN A 40 -12.08 3.89 -4.93
CA ASN A 40 -12.39 3.14 -6.14
C ASN A 40 -11.11 2.56 -6.71
N PHE A 41 -11.09 1.25 -6.92
CA PHE A 41 -9.87 0.54 -7.29
C PHE A 41 -10.16 -0.70 -8.12
N ILE A 42 -9.29 -0.99 -9.09
CA ILE A 42 -9.23 -2.24 -9.84
C ILE A 42 -7.83 -2.80 -9.70
N GLY A 43 -7.70 -3.99 -9.14
CA GLY A 43 -6.41 -4.68 -8.94
C GLY A 43 -6.39 -6.10 -9.47
N TRP A 44 -7.53 -6.61 -9.99
CA TRP A 44 -7.63 -7.97 -10.53
C TRP A 44 -8.71 -8.10 -11.59
N TRP A 45 -8.45 -8.88 -12.64
CA TRP A 45 -9.36 -9.17 -13.75
C TRP A 45 -9.00 -10.50 -14.42
N THR A 46 -9.94 -11.02 -15.26
CA THR A 46 -9.81 -12.32 -15.94
C THR A 46 -10.09 -12.25 -17.44
N PHE A 47 -10.36 -11.05 -18.00
CA PHE A 47 -10.61 -10.89 -19.42
C PHE A 47 -9.34 -11.08 -20.27
N GLY A 48 -9.51 -11.55 -21.50
CA GLY A 48 -8.44 -11.74 -22.48
C GLY A 48 -8.24 -10.57 -23.44
N SER A 49 -7.31 -10.74 -24.39
CA SER A 49 -6.94 -9.67 -25.35
C SER A 49 -8.11 -9.19 -26.21
N ASP A 50 -9.01 -10.07 -26.60
CA ASP A 50 -10.16 -9.74 -27.45
C ASP A 50 -11.21 -8.91 -26.72
N GLU A 51 -11.27 -9.02 -25.40
CA GLU A 51 -12.25 -8.33 -24.55
C GLU A 51 -11.71 -7.01 -23.97
N THR A 52 -10.39 -6.80 -24.00
CA THR A 52 -9.68 -5.71 -23.29
C THR A 52 -10.29 -4.34 -23.54
N THR A 53 -10.46 -3.94 -24.81
CA THR A 53 -10.98 -2.61 -25.14
C THR A 53 -12.41 -2.42 -24.63
N ALA A 54 -13.25 -3.43 -24.77
CA ALA A 54 -14.64 -3.37 -24.27
C ALA A 54 -14.69 -3.32 -22.75
N ALA A 55 -13.86 -4.13 -22.06
CA ALA A 55 -13.76 -4.14 -20.61
C ALA A 55 -13.29 -2.79 -20.06
N VAL A 56 -12.18 -2.27 -20.56
CA VAL A 56 -11.63 -0.97 -20.11
C VAL A 56 -12.62 0.18 -20.38
N THR A 57 -13.27 0.22 -21.54
CA THR A 57 -14.27 1.24 -21.87
C THR A 57 -15.46 1.18 -20.93
N ARG A 58 -15.94 -0.01 -20.60
CA ARG A 58 -17.04 -0.23 -19.65
C ARG A 58 -16.66 0.26 -18.24
N GLU A 59 -15.46 -0.09 -17.76
CA GLU A 59 -15.00 0.35 -16.45
C GLU A 59 -14.78 1.87 -16.39
N ALA A 60 -14.21 2.48 -17.44
CA ALA A 60 -14.09 3.93 -17.54
C ALA A 60 -15.45 4.64 -17.49
N ALA A 61 -16.47 4.08 -18.17
CA ALA A 61 -17.83 4.62 -18.12
C ALA A 61 -18.46 4.46 -16.73
N PHE A 62 -18.29 3.30 -16.06
CA PHE A 62 -18.80 3.05 -14.72
C PHE A 62 -18.23 4.00 -13.66
N PHE A 63 -16.94 4.31 -13.76
CA PHE A 63 -16.24 5.17 -12.80
C PHE A 63 -16.13 6.64 -13.23
N ARG A 64 -16.76 7.06 -14.32
CA ARG A 64 -16.64 8.41 -14.89
C ARG A 64 -16.82 9.53 -13.87
N GLU A 65 -17.86 9.45 -13.03
CA GLU A 65 -18.21 10.48 -12.05
C GLU A 65 -17.41 10.36 -10.73
N LYS A 66 -16.78 9.23 -10.49
CA LYS A 66 -16.14 8.91 -9.21
C LYS A 66 -14.62 8.84 -9.28
N GLY A 67 -14.09 8.68 -10.48
CA GLY A 67 -12.68 8.31 -10.67
C GLY A 67 -12.37 6.89 -10.19
N VAL A 68 -11.25 6.35 -10.64
CA VAL A 68 -10.76 5.03 -10.23
C VAL A 68 -9.25 4.94 -10.44
N GLN A 69 -8.59 4.19 -9.57
CA GLN A 69 -7.21 3.75 -9.75
C GLN A 69 -7.21 2.29 -10.24
N TRP A 70 -6.43 2.01 -11.29
CA TRP A 70 -6.20 0.68 -11.83
C TRP A 70 -4.72 0.32 -11.67
N LYS A 71 -4.41 -0.66 -10.83
CA LYS A 71 -3.04 -1.09 -10.58
C LYS A 71 -2.68 -2.26 -11.49
N VAL A 72 -1.62 -2.09 -12.27
CA VAL A 72 -1.10 -3.07 -13.23
C VAL A 72 0.30 -3.50 -12.80
N PHE A 73 0.52 -4.80 -12.71
CA PHE A 73 1.82 -5.41 -12.49
C PHE A 73 2.45 -5.82 -13.82
N ASP A 74 3.78 -5.79 -13.95
CA ASP A 74 4.45 -6.11 -15.23
C ASP A 74 4.15 -7.53 -15.76
N HIS A 75 3.75 -8.45 -14.89
CA HIS A 75 3.36 -9.80 -15.29
C HIS A 75 1.87 -9.94 -15.63
N ASP A 76 1.07 -8.88 -15.48
CA ASP A 76 -0.36 -8.92 -15.80
C ASP A 76 -0.61 -8.98 -17.31
N GLY A 77 -1.57 -9.82 -17.70
CA GLY A 77 -2.15 -9.81 -19.03
C GLY A 77 -3.50 -9.08 -19.07
N PRO A 78 -3.99 -8.83 -20.24
CA PRO A 78 -3.43 -9.07 -21.57
C PRO A 78 -2.46 -7.95 -22.02
N PRO A 79 -1.57 -8.22 -23.00
CA PRO A 79 -0.49 -7.28 -23.40
C PRO A 79 -0.98 -5.95 -24.00
N ASN A 80 -2.24 -5.87 -24.43
CA ASN A 80 -2.85 -4.65 -24.96
C ASN A 80 -3.57 -3.81 -23.90
N LEU A 81 -3.50 -4.19 -22.62
CA LEU A 81 -4.21 -3.50 -21.52
C LEU A 81 -3.78 -2.03 -21.37
N THR A 82 -2.47 -1.76 -21.33
CA THR A 82 -1.95 -0.40 -21.14
C THR A 82 -2.34 0.54 -22.28
N ALA A 83 -2.36 0.05 -23.53
CA ALA A 83 -2.84 0.81 -24.67
C ALA A 83 -4.34 1.13 -24.57
N ALA A 84 -5.14 0.19 -24.09
CA ALA A 84 -6.57 0.38 -23.87
C ALA A 84 -6.85 1.39 -22.74
N LEU A 85 -6.09 1.33 -21.63
CA LEU A 85 -6.18 2.30 -20.55
C LEU A 85 -5.89 3.72 -21.02
N LEU A 86 -4.79 3.94 -21.76
CA LEU A 86 -4.47 5.23 -22.37
C LEU A 86 -5.59 5.74 -23.28
N ALA A 87 -6.11 4.88 -24.16
CA ALA A 87 -7.19 5.23 -25.07
C ALA A 87 -8.50 5.60 -24.35
N ALA A 88 -8.74 5.04 -23.17
CA ALA A 88 -9.90 5.34 -22.33
C ALA A 88 -9.71 6.56 -21.42
N GLY A 89 -8.56 7.24 -21.47
CA GLY A 89 -8.29 8.47 -20.73
C GLY A 89 -7.66 8.28 -19.36
N PHE A 90 -7.17 7.08 -19.04
CA PHE A 90 -6.36 6.87 -17.84
C PHE A 90 -4.98 7.51 -18.01
N ALA A 91 -4.48 8.12 -16.94
CA ALA A 91 -3.11 8.63 -16.84
C ALA A 91 -2.24 7.68 -16.01
N GLU A 92 -1.00 7.44 -16.47
CA GLU A 92 -0.03 6.63 -15.72
C GLU A 92 0.67 7.50 -14.66
N ASP A 93 0.74 6.99 -13.41
CA ASP A 93 1.39 7.67 -12.28
C ASP A 93 2.90 7.35 -12.15
N GLY A 94 3.47 6.71 -13.15
CA GLY A 94 4.86 6.28 -13.17
C GLY A 94 5.11 4.94 -12.45
N PRO A 95 6.27 4.30 -12.71
CA PRO A 95 6.57 2.98 -12.18
C PRO A 95 6.98 3.03 -10.71
N GLU A 96 6.52 2.04 -9.95
CA GLU A 96 7.01 1.71 -8.62
C GLU A 96 7.53 0.27 -8.60
N THR A 97 8.43 -0.05 -7.67
CA THR A 97 8.89 -1.42 -7.50
C THR A 97 8.10 -2.09 -6.39
N PHE A 98 7.43 -3.18 -6.71
CA PHE A 98 6.78 -4.04 -5.71
C PHE A 98 7.84 -4.89 -5.03
N LEU A 99 8.01 -4.66 -3.73
CA LEU A 99 9.00 -5.34 -2.90
C LEU A 99 8.31 -6.23 -1.88
N ALA A 100 8.96 -7.35 -1.54
CA ALA A 100 8.57 -8.18 -0.40
C ALA A 100 9.75 -8.50 0.50
N LEU A 101 9.44 -8.72 1.78
CA LEU A 101 10.36 -9.17 2.82
C LEU A 101 9.81 -10.45 3.43
N ASP A 102 10.57 -11.54 3.37
CA ASP A 102 10.28 -12.75 4.15
C ASP A 102 10.73 -12.53 5.61
N MET A 103 9.77 -12.32 6.49
CA MET A 103 10.05 -12.00 7.88
C MET A 103 10.64 -13.19 8.67
N ASP A 104 10.54 -14.41 8.16
CA ASP A 104 11.22 -15.57 8.75
C ASP A 104 12.73 -15.56 8.49
N ALA A 105 13.16 -14.88 7.42
CA ALA A 105 14.57 -14.71 7.08
C ALA A 105 15.22 -13.45 7.70
N LEU A 106 14.45 -12.63 8.46
CA LEU A 106 14.96 -11.41 9.08
C LEU A 106 16.01 -11.71 10.15
N SER A 107 17.18 -11.07 9.99
CA SER A 107 18.16 -10.96 11.07
C SER A 107 17.61 -10.09 12.22
N PRO A 108 17.95 -10.39 13.51
CA PRO A 108 17.48 -9.63 14.66
C PRO A 108 17.94 -8.15 14.75
N ALA A 109 18.76 -7.69 13.82
CA ALA A 109 19.45 -6.40 13.85
C ALA A 109 18.60 -5.18 13.44
N PHE A 110 17.32 -5.15 13.80
CA PHE A 110 16.45 -3.97 13.59
C PHE A 110 16.28 -3.18 14.88
N GLU A 111 17.38 -2.68 15.43
CA GLU A 111 17.27 -1.79 16.58
C GLU A 111 16.92 -0.36 16.14
N ALA A 112 15.98 0.24 16.87
CA ALA A 112 15.70 1.66 16.70
C ALA A 112 16.95 2.49 17.10
N PRO A 113 17.24 3.59 16.40
CA PRO A 113 18.28 4.51 16.84
C PRO A 113 18.02 5.00 18.27
N PRO A 114 19.06 5.29 19.05
CA PRO A 114 18.90 5.83 20.40
C PRO A 114 17.98 7.07 20.40
N GLY A 115 17.04 7.12 21.34
CA GLY A 115 16.09 8.22 21.50
C GLY A 115 14.83 8.11 20.61
N ILE A 116 14.81 7.21 19.64
CA ILE A 116 13.62 6.99 18.80
C ILE A 116 12.72 5.93 19.44
N GLU A 117 11.49 6.32 19.73
CA GLU A 117 10.43 5.45 20.20
C GLU A 117 9.35 5.33 19.13
N VAL A 118 8.94 4.10 18.79
CA VAL A 118 7.83 3.85 17.84
C VAL A 118 6.62 3.35 18.62
N ARG A 119 5.50 4.05 18.48
CA ARG A 119 4.23 3.73 19.14
C ARG A 119 3.16 3.38 18.12
N GLN A 120 2.32 2.40 18.47
CA GLN A 120 1.07 2.18 17.75
C GLN A 120 0.07 3.27 18.16
N VAL A 121 -0.62 3.82 17.19
CA VAL A 121 -1.68 4.83 17.38
C VAL A 121 -2.96 4.13 17.83
N THR A 122 -3.49 4.56 18.96
CA THR A 122 -4.72 3.99 19.55
C THR A 122 -5.77 5.05 19.89
N ASP A 123 -5.43 6.33 19.72
CA ASP A 123 -6.28 7.45 20.10
C ASP A 123 -6.19 8.63 19.10
N ARG A 124 -7.02 9.64 19.34
CA ARG A 124 -7.09 10.86 18.53
C ARG A 124 -5.78 11.66 18.51
N ALA A 125 -5.07 11.69 19.61
CA ALA A 125 -3.82 12.44 19.70
C ALA A 125 -2.73 11.83 18.80
N GLY A 126 -2.53 10.52 18.88
CA GLY A 126 -1.63 9.79 17.99
C GLY A 126 -2.06 9.86 16.51
N ALA A 127 -3.36 9.88 16.21
CA ALA A 127 -3.85 10.08 14.85
C ALA A 127 -3.52 11.49 14.33
N ALA A 128 -3.62 12.52 15.17
CA ALA A 128 -3.22 13.88 14.81
C ALA A 128 -1.70 13.98 14.56
N ASP A 129 -0.88 13.33 15.39
CA ASP A 129 0.57 13.26 15.19
C ASP A 129 0.92 12.57 13.85
N LEU A 130 0.21 11.49 13.50
CA LEU A 130 0.39 10.80 12.23
C LEU A 130 0.09 11.72 11.04
N VAL A 131 -1.02 12.47 11.09
CA VAL A 131 -1.40 13.43 10.04
C VAL A 131 -0.33 14.51 9.92
N ALA A 132 0.10 15.13 11.02
CA ALA A 132 1.12 16.18 11.02
C ALA A 132 2.44 15.72 10.40
N VAL A 133 2.89 14.49 10.71
CA VAL A 133 4.09 13.90 10.09
C VAL A 133 3.87 13.67 8.60
N SER A 134 2.70 13.15 8.21
CA SER A 134 2.37 12.89 6.80
C SER A 134 2.36 14.20 5.98
N GLU A 135 1.76 15.26 6.52
CA GLU A 135 1.76 16.58 5.89
C GLU A 135 3.19 17.11 5.71
N ALA A 136 4.01 17.02 6.74
CA ALA A 136 5.40 17.46 6.68
C ALA A 136 6.26 16.63 5.69
N ALA A 137 5.99 15.33 5.58
CA ALA A 137 6.76 14.43 4.72
C ALA A 137 6.36 14.52 3.24
N PHE A 138 5.07 14.77 2.95
CA PHE A 138 4.52 14.70 1.58
C PHE A 138 4.01 16.05 1.04
N GLY A 139 3.95 17.08 1.87
CA GLY A 139 3.47 18.42 1.47
C GLY A 139 1.98 18.49 1.15
N ARG A 140 1.17 17.56 1.64
CA ARG A 140 -0.26 17.48 1.39
C ARG A 140 -1.04 17.85 2.65
N ASN A 141 -1.87 18.89 2.58
CA ASN A 141 -2.82 19.21 3.64
C ASN A 141 -4.19 18.59 3.29
N GLU A 142 -4.58 17.59 4.08
CA GLU A 142 -5.83 16.84 3.90
C GLU A 142 -6.66 16.89 5.20
N PRO A 143 -7.42 17.97 5.44
CA PRO A 143 -8.15 18.19 6.72
C PRO A 143 -9.12 17.06 7.09
N TRP A 144 -9.68 16.36 6.09
CA TRP A 144 -10.59 15.23 6.27
C TRP A 144 -9.89 13.95 6.78
N ARG A 145 -8.58 13.88 6.65
CA ARG A 145 -7.80 12.67 6.93
C ARG A 145 -7.80 12.28 8.40
N LEU A 146 -7.78 13.26 9.31
CA LEU A 146 -7.82 12.98 10.75
C LEU A 146 -9.08 12.21 11.14
N GLU A 147 -10.26 12.67 10.74
CA GLU A 147 -11.51 11.99 11.06
C GLU A 147 -11.62 10.62 10.39
N GLN A 148 -11.11 10.47 9.17
CA GLN A 148 -11.01 9.18 8.50
C GLN A 148 -10.14 8.20 9.31
N LEU A 149 -8.97 8.62 9.79
CA LEU A 149 -8.08 7.78 10.59
C LEU A 149 -8.70 7.40 11.93
N ILE A 150 -9.37 8.34 12.61
CA ILE A 150 -10.08 8.06 13.87
C ILE A 150 -11.16 7.01 13.65
N GLY A 151 -11.94 7.10 12.59
CA GLY A 151 -12.95 6.10 12.23
C GLY A 151 -12.38 4.70 11.98
N ARG A 152 -11.09 4.59 11.69
CA ARG A 152 -10.39 3.34 11.41
C ARG A 152 -9.54 2.81 12.57
N LEU A 153 -9.45 3.50 13.71
CA LEU A 153 -8.62 3.06 14.84
C LEU A 153 -9.05 1.69 15.40
N ALA A 154 -10.32 1.36 15.30
CA ALA A 154 -10.86 0.07 15.75
C ALA A 154 -10.83 -1.02 14.65
N ASP A 155 -10.39 -0.70 13.44
CA ASP A 155 -10.33 -1.64 12.32
C ASP A 155 -9.19 -2.66 12.53
N PRO A 156 -9.48 -3.96 12.75
CA PRO A 156 -8.46 -4.96 12.98
C PRO A 156 -7.57 -5.24 11.75
N THR A 157 -7.99 -4.79 10.57
CA THR A 157 -7.23 -4.95 9.32
C THR A 157 -6.17 -3.88 9.12
N GLN A 158 -6.04 -2.94 10.06
CA GLN A 158 -5.05 -1.87 10.00
C GLN A 158 -4.34 -1.68 11.35
N ALA A 159 -3.11 -1.18 11.30
CA ALA A 159 -2.40 -0.65 12.45
C ALA A 159 -1.61 0.59 12.03
N LEU A 160 -1.76 1.65 12.80
CA LEU A 160 -1.13 2.93 12.54
C LEU A 160 0.05 3.11 13.50
N PHE A 161 1.14 3.71 13.02
CA PHE A 161 2.35 3.88 13.82
C PHE A 161 2.93 5.28 13.66
N VAL A 162 3.46 5.81 14.76
CA VAL A 162 4.24 7.06 14.79
C VAL A 162 5.54 6.80 15.54
N ALA A 163 6.64 7.29 14.96
CA ALA A 163 7.94 7.35 15.63
C ALA A 163 8.16 8.74 16.22
N TYR A 164 8.69 8.77 17.43
CA TYR A 164 8.96 9.99 18.20
C TYR A 164 10.44 10.10 18.53
N ASP A 165 10.95 11.33 18.51
CA ASP A 165 12.25 11.71 19.06
C ASP A 165 12.01 12.70 20.21
N GLY A 166 12.30 12.28 21.46
CA GLY A 166 12.03 13.11 22.64
C GLY A 166 10.57 13.57 22.77
N GLY A 167 9.60 12.79 22.29
CA GLY A 167 8.18 13.13 22.28
C GLY A 167 7.71 13.92 21.04
N VAL A 168 8.61 14.32 20.15
CA VAL A 168 8.27 14.97 18.88
C VAL A 168 7.94 13.92 17.81
N PRO A 169 6.79 13.96 17.12
CA PRO A 169 6.46 13.01 16.07
C PRO A 169 7.29 13.31 14.81
N VAL A 170 8.04 12.29 14.32
CA VAL A 170 9.06 12.47 13.28
C VAL A 170 8.93 11.54 12.08
N SER A 171 8.25 10.42 12.24
CA SER A 171 7.94 9.49 11.13
C SER A 171 6.63 8.79 11.39
N SER A 172 5.86 8.49 10.36
CA SER A 172 4.57 7.81 10.50
C SER A 172 4.33 6.84 9.35
N GLY A 173 3.42 5.89 9.56
CA GLY A 173 3.02 4.95 8.53
C GLY A 173 1.91 4.00 8.97
N ARG A 174 1.26 3.41 7.98
CA ARG A 174 0.20 2.42 8.14
C ARG A 174 0.71 1.03 7.81
N LEU A 175 0.24 0.04 8.54
CA LEU A 175 0.34 -1.37 8.25
C LEU A 175 -1.06 -1.87 7.89
N GLU A 176 -1.23 -2.46 6.74
CA GLU A 176 -2.44 -3.17 6.35
C GLU A 176 -2.25 -4.66 6.57
N LEU A 177 -3.25 -5.27 7.18
CA LEU A 177 -3.22 -6.64 7.64
C LEU A 177 -4.32 -7.41 6.92
N ALA A 178 -3.98 -8.54 6.33
CA ALA A 178 -4.92 -9.43 5.67
C ALA A 178 -5.18 -10.67 6.55
N PRO A 179 -6.21 -10.69 7.41
CA PRO A 179 -6.44 -11.79 8.34
C PRO A 179 -6.52 -13.13 7.62
N GLY A 180 -5.77 -14.12 8.12
CA GLY A 180 -5.70 -15.46 7.52
C GLY A 180 -4.86 -15.58 6.25
N LYS A 181 -4.27 -14.49 5.76
CA LYS A 181 -3.36 -14.47 4.60
C LYS A 181 -1.90 -14.37 5.06
N ALA A 182 -0.98 -14.72 4.18
CA ALA A 182 0.44 -14.66 4.52
C ALA A 182 1.05 -13.25 4.47
N PHE A 183 0.34 -12.28 3.93
CA PHE A 183 0.85 -10.95 3.59
C PHE A 183 0.31 -9.84 4.49
N ALA A 184 1.18 -8.87 4.79
CA ALA A 184 0.83 -7.57 5.32
C ALA A 184 1.49 -6.48 4.48
N GLY A 185 0.86 -5.32 4.31
CA GLY A 185 1.32 -4.23 3.45
C GLY A 185 1.77 -3.00 4.21
N LEU A 186 2.86 -2.36 3.78
CA LEU A 186 3.33 -1.08 4.30
C LEU A 186 2.81 0.06 3.42
N TYR A 187 2.06 1.00 4.01
CA TYR A 187 1.50 2.14 3.30
C TYR A 187 1.76 3.46 4.01
N GLY A 188 1.80 4.55 3.24
CA GLY A 188 1.87 5.91 3.74
C GLY A 188 3.05 6.20 4.66
N GLY A 189 4.14 5.46 4.48
CA GLY A 189 5.35 5.61 5.28
C GLY A 189 6.10 6.87 4.90
N GLY A 190 6.23 7.84 5.82
CA GLY A 190 6.94 9.09 5.62
C GLY A 190 7.76 9.49 6.85
N THR A 191 8.85 10.22 6.60
CA THR A 191 9.72 10.80 7.65
C THR A 191 9.90 12.28 7.35
N ARG A 192 9.75 13.12 8.34
CA ARG A 192 9.99 14.56 8.23
C ARG A 192 11.35 14.82 7.59
N PRO A 193 11.49 15.83 6.72
CA PRO A 193 12.74 16.10 6.00
C PRO A 193 13.97 16.26 6.91
N ASP A 194 13.81 16.94 8.05
CA ASP A 194 14.84 17.18 9.05
C ASP A 194 15.29 15.93 9.83
N TYR A 195 14.54 14.82 9.71
CA TYR A 195 14.84 13.53 10.34
C TYR A 195 15.23 12.41 9.37
N GLN A 196 15.29 12.72 8.08
CA GLN A 196 15.74 11.75 7.08
C GLN A 196 17.24 11.40 7.26
N GLY A 197 17.63 10.19 6.83
CA GLY A 197 19.01 9.71 6.96
C GLY A 197 19.44 9.28 8.36
N ARG A 198 18.60 9.42 9.39
CA ARG A 198 18.90 9.10 10.79
C ARG A 198 18.42 7.71 11.24
N GLY A 199 17.96 6.86 10.33
CA GLY A 199 17.48 5.51 10.64
C GLY A 199 16.04 5.44 11.20
N VAL A 200 15.35 6.58 11.36
CA VAL A 200 13.97 6.63 11.90
C VAL A 200 12.98 5.80 11.08
N TYR A 201 13.04 5.93 9.75
CA TYR A 201 12.17 5.13 8.86
C TYR A 201 12.41 3.62 9.01
N ARG A 202 13.66 3.21 9.23
CA ARG A 202 14.00 1.80 9.48
C ARG A 202 13.37 1.31 10.79
N ALA A 203 13.42 2.09 11.86
CA ALA A 203 12.76 1.78 13.12
C ALA A 203 11.23 1.64 12.95
N LEU A 204 10.62 2.53 12.17
CA LEU A 204 9.20 2.47 11.84
C LEU A 204 8.85 1.20 11.05
N VAL A 205 9.69 0.76 10.09
CA VAL A 205 9.50 -0.50 9.36
C VAL A 205 9.62 -1.69 10.31
N ALA A 206 10.62 -1.68 11.21
CA ALA A 206 10.82 -2.75 12.18
C ALA A 206 9.63 -2.96 13.11
N ALA A 207 9.05 -1.88 13.64
CA ALA A 207 7.88 -1.95 14.51
C ALA A 207 6.65 -2.54 13.77
N ARG A 208 6.44 -2.14 12.50
CA ARG A 208 5.36 -2.69 11.67
C ARG A 208 5.59 -4.16 11.32
N ALA A 209 6.83 -4.55 11.03
CA ALA A 209 7.20 -5.95 10.81
C ALA A 209 6.95 -6.82 12.06
N ALA A 210 7.31 -6.33 13.24
CA ALA A 210 7.06 -7.02 14.50
C ALA A 210 5.55 -7.24 14.74
N GLU A 211 4.72 -6.24 14.47
CA GLU A 211 3.26 -6.36 14.59
C GLU A 211 2.68 -7.33 13.55
N ALA A 212 3.13 -7.28 12.30
CA ALA A 212 2.69 -8.21 11.25
C ALA A 212 3.02 -9.66 11.64
N ARG A 213 4.24 -9.93 12.13
CA ARG A 213 4.63 -11.26 12.63
C ARG A 213 3.78 -11.70 13.82
N ARG A 214 3.53 -10.80 14.77
CA ARG A 214 2.69 -11.10 15.93
C ARG A 214 1.28 -11.52 15.54
N ARG A 215 0.79 -11.01 14.39
CA ARG A 215 -0.53 -11.38 13.81
C ARG A 215 -0.46 -12.55 12.83
N GLY A 216 0.70 -13.21 12.69
CA GLY A 216 0.84 -14.44 11.90
C GLY A 216 1.12 -14.25 10.42
N HIS A 217 1.46 -13.03 9.98
CA HIS A 217 1.87 -12.78 8.59
C HIS A 217 3.34 -13.16 8.40
N ARG A 218 3.65 -13.75 7.27
CA ARG A 218 5.02 -14.13 6.90
C ARG A 218 5.72 -13.08 6.05
N TYR A 219 4.98 -12.49 5.12
CA TYR A 219 5.55 -11.56 4.15
C TYR A 219 5.08 -10.14 4.44
N LEU A 220 6.03 -9.20 4.35
CA LEU A 220 5.75 -7.77 4.40
C LEU A 220 5.97 -7.18 3.00
N THR A 221 4.96 -6.52 2.43
CA THR A 221 5.01 -5.98 1.08
C THR A 221 4.96 -4.46 1.06
N VAL A 222 5.48 -3.85 0.01
CA VAL A 222 5.46 -2.40 -0.18
C VAL A 222 5.62 -2.03 -1.66
N ASP A 223 4.86 -1.03 -2.10
CA ASP A 223 5.05 -0.32 -3.36
C ASP A 223 6.11 0.76 -3.11
N ALA A 224 7.29 0.61 -3.70
CA ALA A 224 8.44 1.43 -3.39
C ALA A 224 8.79 2.35 -4.56
N ARG A 225 8.79 3.66 -4.29
CA ARG A 225 9.34 4.65 -5.20
C ARG A 225 10.87 4.60 -5.20
N GLU A 226 11.48 5.18 -6.23
CA GLU A 226 12.94 5.27 -6.37
C GLU A 226 13.64 5.83 -5.12
N THR A 227 12.98 6.73 -4.37
CA THR A 227 13.52 7.31 -3.13
C THR A 227 13.55 6.35 -1.94
N SER A 228 12.57 5.45 -1.83
CA SER A 228 12.43 4.50 -0.71
C SER A 228 13.01 3.13 -1.01
N ARG A 229 13.04 2.71 -2.29
CA ARG A 229 13.53 1.40 -2.72
C ARG A 229 14.94 1.06 -2.17
N PRO A 230 15.97 1.92 -2.29
CA PRO A 230 17.30 1.58 -1.78
C PRO A 230 17.34 1.40 -0.26
N ILE A 231 16.49 2.11 0.48
CA ILE A 231 16.39 1.99 1.94
C ILE A 231 15.80 0.63 2.29
N LEU A 232 14.70 0.25 1.64
CA LEU A 232 13.99 -1.00 1.87
C LEU A 232 14.85 -2.21 1.47
N GLN A 233 15.58 -2.14 0.36
CA GLN A 233 16.50 -3.21 -0.05
C GLN A 233 17.64 -3.42 0.97
N ARG A 234 18.17 -2.35 1.59
CA ARG A 234 19.16 -2.48 2.68
C ARG A 234 18.58 -3.12 3.94
N ILE A 235 17.28 -3.08 4.12
CA ILE A 235 16.54 -3.74 5.19
C ILE A 235 16.37 -5.24 4.88
N GLY A 236 16.48 -5.66 3.63
CA GLY A 236 16.32 -7.03 3.18
C GLY A 236 15.07 -7.27 2.32
N PHE A 237 14.37 -6.21 1.92
CA PHE A 237 13.31 -6.36 0.93
C PHE A 237 13.89 -6.73 -0.44
N GLU A 238 13.27 -7.68 -1.11
CA GLU A 238 13.63 -8.13 -2.44
C GLU A 238 12.59 -7.64 -3.47
N PRO A 239 13.01 -7.19 -4.67
CA PRO A 239 12.09 -6.82 -5.72
C PRO A 239 11.40 -8.06 -6.30
N LEU A 240 10.09 -7.99 -6.45
CA LEU A 240 9.28 -9.03 -7.07
C LEU A 240 8.93 -8.68 -8.51
N THR A 241 8.47 -7.45 -8.74
CA THR A 241 8.04 -6.96 -10.05
C THR A 241 7.96 -5.44 -10.06
N THR A 242 7.72 -4.84 -11.22
CA THR A 242 7.31 -3.45 -11.35
C THR A 242 5.79 -3.34 -11.36
N ILE A 243 5.28 -2.26 -10.80
CA ILE A 243 3.86 -1.91 -10.83
C ILE A 243 3.68 -0.52 -11.43
N ARG A 244 2.52 -0.30 -12.04
CA ARG A 244 2.07 1.01 -12.53
C ARG A 244 0.65 1.25 -12.09
N ASP A 245 0.42 2.38 -11.49
CA ASP A 245 -0.92 2.86 -11.19
C ASP A 245 -1.43 3.72 -12.36
N TRP A 246 -2.66 3.45 -12.76
CA TRP A 246 -3.36 4.15 -13.82
C TRP A 246 -4.58 4.83 -13.21
N THR A 247 -4.65 6.14 -13.31
CA THR A 247 -5.72 6.93 -12.68
C THR A 247 -6.65 7.51 -13.73
N LEU A 248 -7.95 7.26 -13.59
CA LEU A 248 -9.01 7.99 -14.27
C LEU A 248 -9.56 9.01 -13.27
N ALA A 249 -9.37 10.29 -13.56
CA ALA A 249 -9.93 11.36 -12.76
C ALA A 249 -11.48 11.42 -12.94
N PRO A 250 -12.24 11.83 -11.91
CA PRO A 250 -13.67 12.11 -12.08
C PRO A 250 -13.88 13.23 -13.10
N ALA A 251 -14.98 13.13 -13.90
CA ALA A 251 -15.35 14.11 -14.92
C ALA A 251 -15.95 15.38 -14.32
#